data_7134ffcfdab46745df4afb36dfeea59b
#
_entry.id   7134ffcfdab46745df4afb36dfeea59b
#
_cell.length_a   1.000
_cell.length_b   1.000
_cell.length_c   1.000
_cell.angle_alpha   90.00
_cell.angle_beta   90.00
_cell.angle_gamma   90.00
#
_symmetry.space_group_name_H-M   'P 1'
#
loop_
_entity.id
_entity.type
_entity.pdbx_description
1 polymer ?
#
loop_
_entity_poly.entity_id
_entity_poly.type
_entity_poly.pdbx_seq_one_letter_code
_entity_poly.pdbx_strand_id
1 'polypeptide(L)'
;MEKKISVSFLSSKKEQKDILKLNSTSADYIHVDVMDGKFVRKRHKPYKMLYKMSNSVVKRLDVHLMEKNPLKNINYFASLNTEYITVHVELEKVDKYLDLIKEYGIKCGLAINPDTDVSMLLPYLQKVDMILIMSVYPGKGGQEFIEDTYKKILRVKKMIVSKKVKVKISVDGGVNDEVAKRLDFVDIIVTGSYVTNSEDFETAISTIRENASAKPKKTKEQE
;
A
#
# COMPACT_ATOMS: atom_id res chain seq x y z
N MET A 1 10.97 -13.08 6.72
CA MET A 1 11.18 -12.36 5.43
C MET A 1 11.43 -10.89 5.75
N GLU A 2 12.29 -10.26 5.00
CA GLU A 2 12.55 -8.83 5.13
C GLU A 2 11.30 -8.02 4.78
N LYS A 3 10.98 -7.01 5.58
CA LYS A 3 9.84 -6.11 5.35
C LYS A 3 10.13 -5.19 4.17
N LYS A 4 9.16 -5.02 3.28
CA LYS A 4 9.24 -4.07 2.18
C LYS A 4 8.61 -2.74 2.56
N ILE A 5 9.26 -1.65 2.17
CA ILE A 5 8.77 -0.29 2.46
C ILE A 5 8.37 0.39 1.16
N SER A 6 7.10 0.80 1.11
CA SER A 6 6.50 1.57 0.02
C SER A 6 6.24 2.99 0.52
N VAL A 7 6.84 4.00 -0.13
CA VAL A 7 6.75 5.39 0.38
C VAL A 7 5.75 6.20 -0.43
N SER A 8 4.66 6.64 0.22
CA SER A 8 3.65 7.53 -0.38
C SER A 8 4.10 8.98 -0.34
N PHE A 9 3.99 9.67 -1.47
CA PHE A 9 4.23 11.10 -1.59
C PHE A 9 2.94 11.96 -1.51
N LEU A 10 1.79 11.35 -1.22
CA LEU A 10 0.48 12.03 -1.15
C LEU A 10 0.46 13.22 -0.18
N SER A 11 1.26 13.18 0.87
CA SER A 11 1.40 14.25 1.88
C SER A 11 2.53 15.23 1.57
N SER A 12 3.30 15.00 0.50
CA SER A 12 4.41 15.87 0.12
C SER A 12 3.92 17.22 -0.41
N LYS A 13 4.62 18.28 -0.02
CA LYS A 13 4.47 19.62 -0.62
C LYS A 13 5.33 19.81 -1.88
N LYS A 14 6.26 18.89 -2.14
CA LYS A 14 7.25 18.95 -3.24
C LYS A 14 7.35 17.58 -3.93
N GLU A 15 6.20 17.03 -4.38
CA GLU A 15 6.07 15.67 -4.89
C GLU A 15 7.21 15.24 -5.83
N GLN A 16 7.51 16.01 -6.87
CA GLN A 16 8.59 15.68 -7.82
C GLN A 16 9.95 15.56 -7.15
N LYS A 17 10.29 16.51 -6.26
CA LYS A 17 11.57 16.51 -5.55
C LYS A 17 11.69 15.30 -4.62
N ASP A 18 10.62 14.99 -3.90
CA ASP A 18 10.61 13.89 -2.93
C ASP A 18 10.64 12.53 -3.65
N ILE A 19 9.94 12.37 -4.79
CA ILE A 19 10.03 11.18 -5.63
C ILE A 19 11.48 10.96 -6.09
N LEU A 20 12.18 12.01 -6.55
CA LEU A 20 13.59 11.90 -6.95
C LEU A 20 14.50 11.57 -5.77
N LYS A 21 14.24 12.14 -4.59
CA LYS A 21 14.98 11.84 -3.37
C LYS A 21 14.82 10.37 -2.97
N LEU A 22 13.66 9.77 -3.19
CA LEU A 22 13.40 8.36 -2.91
C LEU A 22 14.26 7.40 -3.75
N ASN A 23 14.70 7.79 -4.94
CA ASN A 23 15.57 6.95 -5.78
C ASN A 23 16.84 6.51 -5.08
N SER A 24 17.42 7.35 -4.22
CA SER A 24 18.69 7.11 -3.51
C SER A 24 18.50 6.49 -2.11
N THR A 25 17.27 6.11 -1.75
CA THR A 25 16.95 5.49 -0.46
C THR A 25 16.80 3.97 -0.57
N SER A 26 16.73 3.29 0.57
CA SER A 26 16.42 1.87 0.67
C SER A 26 14.92 1.53 0.52
N ALA A 27 14.05 2.51 0.23
CA ALA A 27 12.65 2.24 -0.10
C ALA A 27 12.56 1.23 -1.24
N ASP A 28 11.64 0.27 -1.11
CA ASP A 28 11.43 -0.77 -2.14
C ASP A 28 10.54 -0.27 -3.29
N TYR A 29 9.53 0.55 -2.94
CA TYR A 29 8.55 1.07 -3.89
C TYR A 29 8.25 2.54 -3.63
N ILE A 30 7.77 3.22 -4.67
CA ILE A 30 7.07 4.51 -4.56
C ILE A 30 5.58 4.22 -4.59
N HIS A 31 4.87 4.54 -3.51
CA HIS A 31 3.42 4.39 -3.43
C HIS A 31 2.71 5.55 -4.10
N VAL A 32 1.78 5.22 -4.98
CA VAL A 32 1.07 6.18 -5.83
C VAL A 32 -0.43 6.11 -5.56
N ASP A 33 -0.92 7.05 -4.78
CA ASP A 33 -2.35 7.20 -4.53
C ASP A 33 -3.04 7.92 -5.68
N VAL A 34 -4.03 7.30 -6.31
CA VAL A 34 -4.84 7.89 -7.40
C VAL A 34 -6.29 8.01 -6.95
N MET A 35 -6.86 9.20 -7.08
CA MET A 35 -8.19 9.52 -6.59
C MET A 35 -9.02 10.24 -7.65
N ASP A 36 -10.24 9.74 -7.93
CA ASP A 36 -11.12 10.29 -8.96
C ASP A 36 -12.10 11.37 -8.47
N GLY A 37 -12.25 11.53 -7.15
CA GLY A 37 -13.23 12.41 -6.52
C GLY A 37 -14.65 11.83 -6.49
N LYS A 38 -14.80 10.51 -6.81
CA LYS A 38 -16.08 9.77 -6.82
C LYS A 38 -16.06 8.59 -5.85
N PHE A 39 -14.98 7.82 -5.83
CA PHE A 39 -14.75 6.77 -4.84
C PHE A 39 -14.41 7.39 -3.49
N VAL A 40 -13.52 8.40 -3.50
CA VAL A 40 -13.21 9.28 -2.36
C VAL A 40 -13.46 10.74 -2.75
N ARG A 41 -13.73 11.62 -1.78
CA ARG A 41 -14.06 13.04 -2.08
C ARG A 41 -12.91 13.83 -2.71
N LYS A 42 -11.67 13.50 -2.36
CA LYS A 42 -10.47 14.17 -2.88
C LYS A 42 -10.17 13.70 -4.31
N ARG A 43 -9.55 14.58 -5.10
CA ARG A 43 -8.94 14.23 -6.40
C ARG A 43 -7.44 14.32 -6.28
N HIS A 44 -6.75 13.26 -6.72
CA HIS A 44 -5.30 13.23 -6.86
C HIS A 44 -4.94 12.43 -8.11
N LYS A 45 -4.30 13.07 -9.07
CA LYS A 45 -4.06 12.49 -10.40
C LYS A 45 -2.60 12.70 -10.82
N PRO A 46 -1.65 12.00 -10.20
CA PRO A 46 -0.21 12.21 -10.41
C PRO A 46 0.30 11.66 -11.74
N TYR A 47 -0.54 11.00 -12.55
CA TYR A 47 -0.10 10.28 -13.73
C TYR A 47 0.65 11.14 -14.74
N LYS A 48 0.21 12.37 -15.07
CA LYS A 48 0.93 13.26 -16.01
C LYS A 48 2.34 13.62 -15.50
N MET A 49 2.47 13.83 -14.21
CA MET A 49 3.75 14.11 -13.57
C MET A 49 4.66 12.88 -13.65
N LEU A 50 4.19 11.72 -13.23
CA LEU A 50 4.95 10.47 -13.26
C LEU A 50 5.38 10.08 -14.67
N TYR A 51 4.54 10.32 -15.68
CA TYR A 51 4.92 10.09 -17.08
C TYR A 51 6.11 10.97 -17.52
N LYS A 52 6.04 12.26 -17.21
CA LYS A 52 7.14 13.18 -17.50
C LYS A 52 8.44 12.80 -16.78
N MET A 53 8.32 12.14 -15.62
CA MET A 53 9.44 11.72 -14.80
C MET A 53 9.84 10.25 -15.04
N SER A 54 9.20 9.53 -15.97
CA SER A 54 9.38 8.07 -16.12
C SER A 54 10.84 7.64 -16.32
N ASN A 55 11.62 8.44 -17.04
CA ASN A 55 13.06 8.20 -17.23
C ASN A 55 13.93 8.55 -16.00
N SER A 56 13.37 9.27 -15.03
CA SER A 56 14.09 9.72 -13.83
C SER A 56 13.68 8.93 -12.58
N VAL A 57 12.57 8.20 -12.63
CA VAL A 57 12.08 7.37 -11.53
C VAL A 57 12.57 5.94 -11.75
N VAL A 58 13.55 5.52 -10.94
CA VAL A 58 14.16 4.18 -11.07
C VAL A 58 13.48 3.13 -10.20
N LYS A 59 12.81 3.56 -9.13
CA LYS A 59 12.06 2.65 -8.26
C LYS A 59 10.77 2.21 -8.90
N ARG A 60 10.35 0.97 -8.62
CA ARG A 60 9.06 0.45 -9.08
C ARG A 60 7.90 1.15 -8.36
N LEU A 61 6.80 1.32 -9.07
CA LEU A 61 5.59 1.91 -8.53
C LEU A 61 4.71 0.83 -7.87
N ASP A 62 4.13 1.20 -6.74
CA ASP A 62 3.07 0.48 -6.05
C ASP A 62 1.82 1.37 -6.11
N VAL A 63 0.92 1.07 -7.05
CA VAL A 63 -0.18 1.97 -7.45
C VAL A 63 -1.48 1.57 -6.76
N HIS A 64 -2.07 2.52 -6.03
CA HIS A 64 -3.33 2.36 -5.31
C HIS A 64 -4.43 3.20 -5.97
N LEU A 65 -5.41 2.53 -6.60
CA LEU A 65 -6.48 3.17 -7.37
C LEU A 65 -7.76 3.31 -6.52
N MET A 66 -7.96 4.47 -5.93
CA MET A 66 -9.19 4.87 -5.24
C MET A 66 -10.16 5.52 -6.23
N GLU A 67 -10.66 4.73 -7.16
CA GLU A 67 -11.49 5.17 -8.28
C GLU A 67 -12.70 4.25 -8.50
N LYS A 68 -13.89 4.82 -8.79
CA LYS A 68 -15.07 4.03 -9.15
C LYS A 68 -14.90 3.24 -10.46
N ASN A 69 -14.12 3.76 -11.40
CA ASN A 69 -13.79 3.07 -12.65
C ASN A 69 -12.30 3.21 -12.98
N PRO A 70 -11.45 2.28 -12.50
CA PRO A 70 -10.00 2.36 -12.64
C PRO A 70 -9.46 1.93 -14.02
N LEU A 71 -10.29 1.46 -14.97
CA LEU A 71 -9.84 0.89 -16.25
C LEU A 71 -8.79 1.73 -16.96
N LYS A 72 -9.06 3.04 -17.10
CA LYS A 72 -8.15 3.95 -17.81
C LYS A 72 -6.79 4.04 -17.12
N ASN A 73 -6.78 4.07 -15.79
CA ASN A 73 -5.55 4.21 -15.04
C ASN A 73 -4.81 2.88 -14.87
N ILE A 74 -5.50 1.73 -14.89
CA ILE A 74 -4.85 0.42 -15.02
C ILE A 74 -4.01 0.40 -16.29
N ASN A 75 -4.60 0.70 -17.46
CA ASN A 75 -3.89 0.75 -18.74
C ASN A 75 -2.71 1.72 -18.71
N TYR A 76 -2.91 2.88 -18.09
CA TYR A 76 -1.90 3.91 -18.00
C TYR A 76 -0.70 3.47 -17.14
N PHE A 77 -0.94 3.01 -15.91
CA PHE A 77 0.13 2.59 -15.01
C PHE A 77 0.80 1.30 -15.45
N ALA A 78 0.11 0.46 -16.23
CA ALA A 78 0.71 -0.71 -16.88
C ALA A 78 1.83 -0.35 -17.88
N SER A 79 1.82 0.87 -18.42
CA SER A 79 2.88 1.36 -19.31
C SER A 79 4.10 1.96 -18.58
N LEU A 80 4.04 2.05 -17.25
CA LEU A 80 5.14 2.55 -16.42
C LEU A 80 5.87 1.41 -15.70
N ASN A 81 6.95 1.72 -14.98
CA ASN A 81 7.69 0.74 -14.17
C ASN A 81 6.90 0.36 -12.90
N THR A 82 5.78 -0.36 -13.06
CA THR A 82 4.85 -0.71 -11.99
C THR A 82 5.03 -2.15 -11.51
N GLU A 83 5.11 -2.35 -10.20
CA GLU A 83 5.16 -3.67 -9.56
C GLU A 83 3.77 -4.16 -9.16
N TYR A 84 2.97 -3.28 -8.54
CA TYR A 84 1.60 -3.58 -8.10
C TYR A 84 0.62 -2.55 -8.63
N ILE A 85 -0.55 -3.01 -9.05
CA ILE A 85 -1.74 -2.18 -9.22
C ILE A 85 -2.81 -2.73 -8.30
N THR A 86 -3.29 -1.89 -7.39
CA THR A 86 -4.25 -2.22 -6.34
C THR A 86 -5.57 -1.52 -6.60
N VAL A 87 -6.65 -2.29 -6.65
CA VAL A 87 -8.05 -1.80 -6.73
C VAL A 87 -8.79 -2.16 -5.46
N HIS A 88 -9.91 -1.51 -5.19
CA HIS A 88 -10.71 -1.76 -3.99
C HIS A 88 -11.71 -2.90 -4.16
N VAL A 89 -11.87 -3.72 -3.10
CA VAL A 89 -12.86 -4.83 -3.06
C VAL A 89 -14.30 -4.33 -3.07
N GLU A 90 -14.53 -3.08 -2.68
CA GLU A 90 -15.82 -2.42 -2.65
C GLU A 90 -16.34 -2.00 -4.04
N LEU A 91 -15.59 -2.26 -5.10
CA LEU A 91 -15.99 -1.96 -6.48
C LEU A 91 -16.93 -3.04 -7.03
N GLU A 92 -17.84 -2.65 -7.94
CA GLU A 92 -18.81 -3.59 -8.53
C GLU A 92 -18.18 -4.62 -9.49
N LYS A 93 -17.06 -4.30 -10.14
CA LYS A 93 -16.48 -5.09 -11.25
C LYS A 93 -15.05 -5.54 -10.93
N VAL A 94 -14.81 -5.99 -9.70
CA VAL A 94 -13.47 -6.35 -9.20
C VAL A 94 -12.80 -7.37 -10.12
N ASP A 95 -13.47 -8.46 -10.48
CA ASP A 95 -12.91 -9.51 -11.34
C ASP A 95 -12.35 -8.94 -12.65
N LYS A 96 -13.14 -8.10 -13.32
CA LYS A 96 -12.71 -7.45 -14.57
C LYS A 96 -11.42 -6.65 -14.41
N TYR A 97 -11.26 -5.96 -13.30
CA TYR A 97 -10.06 -5.13 -13.05
C TYR A 97 -8.86 -5.99 -12.72
N LEU A 98 -9.04 -7.05 -11.92
CA LEU A 98 -7.97 -7.99 -11.59
C LEU A 98 -7.49 -8.75 -12.83
N ASP A 99 -8.42 -9.21 -13.67
CA ASP A 99 -8.09 -9.92 -14.92
C ASP A 99 -7.29 -9.01 -15.86
N LEU A 100 -7.70 -7.75 -16.02
CA LEU A 100 -6.98 -6.77 -16.84
C LEU A 100 -5.56 -6.48 -16.31
N ILE A 101 -5.39 -6.34 -14.99
CA ILE A 101 -4.06 -6.13 -14.39
C ILE A 101 -3.15 -7.32 -14.70
N LYS A 102 -3.68 -8.55 -14.61
CA LYS A 102 -2.93 -9.78 -14.93
C LYS A 102 -2.56 -9.90 -16.41
N GLU A 103 -3.44 -9.47 -17.32
CA GLU A 103 -3.15 -9.45 -18.76
C GLU A 103 -1.90 -8.61 -19.08
N TYR A 104 -1.62 -7.58 -18.28
CA TYR A 104 -0.38 -6.79 -18.39
C TYR A 104 0.83 -7.42 -17.70
N GLY A 105 0.69 -8.59 -17.06
CA GLY A 105 1.77 -9.24 -16.31
C GLY A 105 2.15 -8.52 -15.02
N ILE A 106 1.29 -7.62 -14.50
CA ILE A 106 1.50 -6.85 -13.28
C ILE A 106 0.88 -7.57 -12.08
N LYS A 107 1.49 -7.47 -10.91
CA LYS A 107 0.96 -8.05 -9.69
C LYS A 107 -0.31 -7.34 -9.23
N CYS A 108 -1.36 -8.14 -8.97
CA CYS A 108 -2.65 -7.65 -8.52
C CYS A 108 -2.67 -7.39 -7.01
N GLY A 109 -2.99 -6.16 -6.61
CA GLY A 109 -3.39 -5.83 -5.25
C GLY A 109 -4.91 -5.71 -5.11
N LEU A 110 -5.43 -6.07 -3.94
CA LEU A 110 -6.83 -5.84 -3.57
C LEU A 110 -6.90 -5.12 -2.24
N ALA A 111 -7.38 -3.88 -2.25
CA ALA A 111 -7.53 -3.04 -1.06
C ALA A 111 -8.87 -3.29 -0.37
N ILE A 112 -8.89 -3.12 0.95
CA ILE A 112 -10.09 -3.21 1.78
C ILE A 112 -10.15 -2.06 2.78
N ASN A 113 -11.29 -1.36 2.83
CA ASN A 113 -11.53 -0.23 3.74
C ASN A 113 -11.61 -0.67 5.21
N PRO A 114 -11.44 0.27 6.18
CA PRO A 114 -11.52 -0.05 7.60
C PRO A 114 -12.82 -0.74 8.01
N ASP A 115 -13.97 -0.29 7.52
CA ASP A 115 -15.30 -0.79 7.90
C ASP A 115 -15.76 -2.03 7.10
N THR A 116 -15.08 -2.37 6.01
CA THR A 116 -15.47 -3.51 5.15
C THR A 116 -15.08 -4.83 5.81
N ASP A 117 -16.01 -5.79 5.85
CA ASP A 117 -15.72 -7.11 6.42
C ASP A 117 -14.75 -7.91 5.55
N VAL A 118 -13.80 -8.59 6.19
CA VAL A 118 -12.75 -9.35 5.52
C VAL A 118 -13.27 -10.51 4.67
N SER A 119 -14.50 -10.98 4.90
CA SER A 119 -15.12 -12.04 4.08
C SER A 119 -15.28 -11.66 2.62
N MET A 120 -15.36 -10.36 2.31
CA MET A 120 -15.41 -9.86 0.94
C MET A 120 -14.15 -10.19 0.13
N LEU A 121 -13.02 -10.45 0.78
CA LEU A 121 -11.79 -10.86 0.11
C LEU A 121 -11.80 -12.33 -0.34
N LEU A 122 -12.66 -13.20 0.25
CA LEU A 122 -12.65 -14.65 0.02
C LEU A 122 -12.73 -15.06 -1.46
N PRO A 123 -13.60 -14.47 -2.30
CA PRO A 123 -13.70 -14.85 -3.71
C PRO A 123 -12.42 -14.57 -4.51
N TYR A 124 -11.59 -13.64 -4.04
CA TYR A 124 -10.45 -13.09 -4.79
C TYR A 124 -9.09 -13.59 -4.33
N LEU A 125 -9.01 -14.33 -3.20
CA LEU A 125 -7.73 -14.73 -2.60
C LEU A 125 -6.80 -15.52 -3.53
N GLN A 126 -7.35 -16.30 -4.47
CA GLN A 126 -6.56 -17.04 -5.46
C GLN A 126 -6.18 -16.21 -6.69
N LYS A 127 -6.76 -15.01 -6.80
CA LYS A 127 -6.58 -14.12 -7.94
C LYS A 127 -5.62 -12.96 -7.66
N VAL A 128 -5.22 -12.75 -6.42
CA VAL A 128 -4.42 -11.59 -6.02
C VAL A 128 -3.06 -11.98 -5.45
N ASP A 129 -2.09 -11.12 -5.62
CA ASP A 129 -0.73 -11.26 -5.09
C ASP A 129 -0.58 -10.55 -3.74
N MET A 130 -1.45 -9.56 -3.46
CA MET A 130 -1.38 -8.72 -2.27
C MET A 130 -2.77 -8.28 -1.80
N ILE A 131 -3.00 -8.27 -0.49
CA ILE A 131 -4.11 -7.58 0.16
C ILE A 131 -3.57 -6.31 0.80
N LEU A 132 -4.10 -5.16 0.41
CA LEU A 132 -3.83 -3.86 1.02
C LEU A 132 -4.91 -3.55 2.06
N ILE A 133 -4.55 -3.57 3.32
CA ILE A 133 -5.45 -3.25 4.43
C ILE A 133 -5.33 -1.75 4.72
N MET A 134 -6.43 -1.03 4.51
CA MET A 134 -6.49 0.38 4.87
C MET A 134 -6.55 0.53 6.39
N SER A 135 -5.59 1.22 6.95
CA SER A 135 -5.52 1.56 8.38
C SER A 135 -6.00 2.98 8.69
N VAL A 136 -6.48 3.66 7.67
CA VAL A 136 -7.18 4.95 7.71
C VAL A 136 -8.30 4.93 6.67
N TYR A 137 -9.24 5.86 6.75
CA TYR A 137 -10.19 6.05 5.65
C TYR A 137 -9.48 6.63 4.43
N PRO A 138 -9.60 6.01 3.24
CA PRO A 138 -8.89 6.45 2.05
C PRO A 138 -9.30 7.86 1.63
N GLY A 139 -8.36 8.59 0.98
CA GLY A 139 -8.63 9.93 0.42
C GLY A 139 -7.86 11.08 1.05
N LYS A 140 -7.14 10.88 2.16
CA LYS A 140 -6.34 11.94 2.80
C LYS A 140 -5.09 11.33 3.46
N GLY A 141 -3.93 11.95 3.24
CA GLY A 141 -2.71 11.61 3.96
C GLY A 141 -2.63 12.23 5.36
N GLY A 142 -1.69 11.78 6.18
CA GLY A 142 -1.40 12.32 7.51
C GLY A 142 -2.48 12.05 8.56
N GLN A 143 -3.25 10.98 8.39
CA GLN A 143 -4.24 10.51 9.38
C GLN A 143 -3.58 9.59 10.41
N GLU A 144 -4.20 9.47 11.59
CA GLU A 144 -3.79 8.54 12.62
C GLU A 144 -4.22 7.11 12.28
N PHE A 145 -3.39 6.15 12.67
CA PHE A 145 -3.64 4.72 12.47
C PHE A 145 -4.85 4.25 13.28
N ILE A 146 -5.77 3.53 12.66
CA ILE A 146 -6.95 2.94 13.31
C ILE A 146 -6.54 1.66 14.03
N GLU A 147 -6.62 1.62 15.36
CA GLU A 147 -6.18 0.51 16.21
C GLU A 147 -6.82 -0.85 15.85
N ASP A 148 -8.09 -0.87 15.46
CA ASP A 148 -8.77 -2.11 15.06
C ASP A 148 -8.18 -2.76 13.80
N THR A 149 -7.31 -2.06 13.07
CA THR A 149 -6.56 -2.61 11.93
C THR A 149 -5.68 -3.79 12.34
N TYR A 150 -5.12 -3.79 13.54
CA TYR A 150 -4.34 -4.95 14.03
C TYR A 150 -5.18 -6.24 14.08
N LYS A 151 -6.43 -6.14 14.54
CA LYS A 151 -7.36 -7.28 14.54
C LYS A 151 -7.70 -7.70 13.10
N LYS A 152 -7.88 -6.74 12.21
CA LYS A 152 -8.16 -7.00 10.79
C LYS A 152 -6.98 -7.72 10.12
N ILE A 153 -5.74 -7.29 10.35
CA ILE A 153 -4.52 -7.97 9.87
C ILE A 153 -4.50 -9.43 10.29
N LEU A 154 -4.77 -9.72 11.57
CA LEU A 154 -4.80 -11.10 12.09
C LEU A 154 -5.89 -11.94 11.43
N ARG A 155 -7.09 -11.38 11.19
CA ARG A 155 -8.18 -12.07 10.49
C ARG A 155 -7.79 -12.40 9.04
N VAL A 156 -7.20 -11.45 8.32
CA VAL A 156 -6.70 -11.65 6.94
C VAL A 156 -5.59 -12.70 6.93
N LYS A 157 -4.64 -12.65 7.87
CA LYS A 157 -3.57 -13.65 7.99
C LYS A 157 -4.12 -15.06 8.20
N LYS A 158 -5.07 -15.24 9.13
CA LYS A 158 -5.74 -16.52 9.36
C LYS A 158 -6.44 -17.03 8.10
N MET A 159 -7.10 -16.15 7.36
CA MET A 159 -7.78 -16.47 6.11
C MET A 159 -6.80 -16.96 5.04
N ILE A 160 -5.68 -16.26 4.82
CA ILE A 160 -4.61 -16.64 3.88
C ILE A 160 -4.06 -18.03 4.22
N VAL A 161 -3.76 -18.27 5.51
CA VAL A 161 -3.24 -19.56 5.97
C VAL A 161 -4.26 -20.68 5.77
N SER A 162 -5.52 -20.46 6.16
CA SER A 162 -6.60 -21.47 6.05
C SER A 162 -6.87 -21.86 4.61
N LYS A 163 -6.76 -20.93 3.65
CA LYS A 163 -6.94 -21.15 2.22
C LYS A 163 -5.67 -21.66 1.51
N LYS A 164 -4.54 -21.76 2.23
CA LYS A 164 -3.23 -22.23 1.71
C LYS A 164 -2.76 -21.44 0.47
N VAL A 165 -3.05 -20.15 0.42
CA VAL A 165 -2.65 -19.26 -0.68
C VAL A 165 -1.39 -18.47 -0.33
N LYS A 166 -0.65 -18.03 -1.36
CA LYS A 166 0.56 -17.20 -1.22
C LYS A 166 0.23 -15.75 -1.56
N VAL A 167 -0.38 -15.04 -0.62
CA VAL A 167 -0.76 -13.64 -0.77
C VAL A 167 -0.02 -12.81 0.28
N LYS A 168 0.56 -11.70 -0.14
CA LYS A 168 1.21 -10.73 0.76
C LYS A 168 0.17 -9.86 1.47
N ILE A 169 0.51 -9.41 2.67
CA ILE A 169 -0.28 -8.43 3.40
C ILE A 169 0.47 -7.10 3.34
N SER A 170 -0.22 -6.06 2.87
CA SER A 170 0.23 -4.67 2.94
C SER A 170 -0.69 -3.87 3.84
N VAL A 171 -0.17 -2.80 4.46
CA VAL A 171 -0.94 -1.86 5.29
C VAL A 171 -0.64 -0.44 4.83
N ASP A 172 -1.69 0.38 4.69
CA ASP A 172 -1.58 1.78 4.29
C ASP A 172 -2.40 2.70 5.20
N GLY A 173 -1.70 3.70 5.75
CA GLY A 173 -2.28 4.79 6.52
C GLY A 173 -1.78 4.90 7.94
N GLY A 174 -1.26 6.08 8.32
CA GLY A 174 -0.86 6.43 9.67
C GLY A 174 0.32 5.64 10.24
N VAL A 175 1.10 4.95 9.40
CA VAL A 175 2.25 4.15 9.88
C VAL A 175 3.42 5.08 10.20
N ASN A 176 3.87 5.01 11.45
CA ASN A 176 5.06 5.63 12.01
C ASN A 176 5.93 4.57 12.71
N ASP A 177 6.99 4.98 13.37
CA ASP A 177 7.93 4.11 14.08
C ASP A 177 7.28 3.29 15.21
N GLU A 178 6.32 3.84 15.93
CA GLU A 178 5.62 3.12 17.01
C GLU A 178 4.62 2.09 16.45
N VAL A 179 3.84 2.47 15.44
CA VAL A 179 2.92 1.55 14.76
C VAL A 179 3.68 0.38 14.14
N ALA A 180 4.84 0.65 13.52
CA ALA A 180 5.67 -0.37 12.87
C ALA A 180 6.06 -1.52 13.79
N LYS A 181 6.28 -1.27 15.08
CA LYS A 181 6.63 -2.29 16.10
C LYS A 181 5.58 -3.40 16.26
N ARG A 182 4.36 -3.18 15.80
CA ARG A 182 3.21 -4.08 15.94
C ARG A 182 2.75 -4.70 14.61
N LEU A 183 3.53 -4.52 13.53
CA LEU A 183 3.18 -4.99 12.17
C LEU A 183 3.87 -6.31 11.79
N ASP A 184 3.99 -7.26 12.72
CA ASP A 184 4.71 -8.53 12.53
C ASP A 184 4.26 -9.32 11.30
N PHE A 185 2.95 -9.36 11.03
CA PHE A 185 2.34 -10.15 9.95
C PHE A 185 2.20 -9.39 8.62
N VAL A 186 2.70 -8.16 8.56
CA VAL A 186 2.67 -7.34 7.36
C VAL A 186 3.94 -7.56 6.55
N ASP A 187 3.81 -7.75 5.24
CA ASP A 187 4.93 -7.97 4.32
C ASP A 187 5.41 -6.66 3.69
N ILE A 188 4.46 -5.76 3.38
CA ILE A 188 4.72 -4.46 2.76
C ILE A 188 4.08 -3.36 3.62
N ILE A 189 4.86 -2.36 3.96
CA ILE A 189 4.41 -1.24 4.80
C ILE A 189 4.39 0.02 3.95
N VAL A 190 3.21 0.63 3.82
CA VAL A 190 3.08 1.95 3.20
C VAL A 190 3.20 3.01 4.29
N THR A 191 4.15 3.91 4.11
CA THR A 191 4.36 5.08 4.99
C THR A 191 4.50 6.33 4.15
N GLY A 192 3.87 7.42 4.54
CA GLY A 192 3.87 8.68 3.79
C GLY A 192 4.45 9.82 4.60
N SER A 193 3.61 10.51 5.37
CA SER A 193 3.97 11.73 6.12
C SER A 193 5.14 11.54 7.10
N TYR A 194 5.29 10.35 7.67
CA TYR A 194 6.43 10.04 8.55
C TYR A 194 7.77 10.21 7.82
N VAL A 195 7.87 9.72 6.58
CA VAL A 195 9.07 9.86 5.75
C VAL A 195 9.15 11.24 5.11
N THR A 196 8.08 11.71 4.46
CA THR A 196 8.13 12.95 3.68
C THR A 196 8.25 14.23 4.52
N ASN A 197 7.95 14.18 5.82
CA ASN A 197 8.17 15.27 6.76
C ASN A 197 9.50 15.15 7.53
N SER A 198 10.24 14.04 7.39
CA SER A 198 11.56 13.88 8.01
C SER A 198 12.64 14.67 7.27
N GLU A 199 13.68 15.05 7.99
CA GLU A 199 14.88 15.66 7.38
C GLU A 199 15.64 14.64 6.53
N ASP A 200 15.76 13.40 7.02
CA ASP A 200 16.40 12.28 6.36
C ASP A 200 15.44 11.12 6.08
N PHE A 201 15.14 10.92 4.79
CA PHE A 201 14.24 9.86 4.32
C PHE A 201 14.81 8.47 4.57
N GLU A 202 16.14 8.29 4.41
CA GLU A 202 16.76 6.98 4.62
C GLU A 202 16.67 6.53 6.07
N THR A 203 16.97 7.41 7.01
CA THR A 203 16.84 7.12 8.44
C THR A 203 15.39 6.79 8.81
N ALA A 204 14.42 7.54 8.30
CA ALA A 204 13.01 7.27 8.58
C ALA A 204 12.55 5.89 8.01
N ILE A 205 12.98 5.54 6.79
CA ILE A 205 12.68 4.27 6.14
C ILE A 205 13.31 3.10 6.91
N SER A 206 14.58 3.22 7.27
CA SER A 206 15.32 2.20 8.03
C SER A 206 14.67 1.96 9.39
N THR A 207 14.28 3.02 10.10
CA THR A 207 13.58 2.93 11.39
C THR A 207 12.28 2.13 11.28
N ILE A 208 11.44 2.40 10.26
CA ILE A 208 10.20 1.63 10.04
C ILE A 208 10.53 0.16 9.78
N ARG A 209 11.53 -0.12 8.91
CA ARG A 209 11.91 -1.49 8.55
C ARG A 209 12.42 -2.28 9.76
N GLU A 210 13.29 -1.69 10.54
CA GLU A 210 13.87 -2.31 11.74
C GLU A 210 12.80 -2.59 12.79
N ASN A 211 11.96 -1.61 13.11
CA ASN A 211 10.89 -1.75 14.09
C ASN A 211 9.89 -2.85 13.68
N ALA A 212 9.50 -2.90 12.40
CA ALA A 212 8.58 -3.93 11.91
C ALA A 212 9.23 -5.32 11.80
N SER A 213 10.55 -5.41 11.79
CA SER A 213 11.31 -6.68 11.74
C SER A 213 11.73 -7.17 13.11
N ALA A 214 11.68 -6.33 14.15
CA ALA A 214 12.02 -6.67 15.50
C ALA A 214 11.05 -7.75 16.02
N LYS A 215 11.58 -8.85 16.58
CA LYS A 215 10.72 -9.85 17.22
C LYS A 215 10.03 -9.21 18.43
N PRO A 216 8.72 -9.44 18.63
CA PRO A 216 8.03 -8.93 19.82
C PRO A 216 8.79 -9.40 21.06
N LYS A 217 9.15 -8.47 21.95
CA LYS A 217 9.67 -8.82 23.27
C LYS A 217 8.58 -9.63 23.96
N LYS A 218 8.86 -10.91 24.29
CA LYS A 218 7.96 -11.73 25.10
C LYS A 218 7.68 -10.95 26.39
N THR A 219 6.50 -10.40 26.50
CA THR A 219 6.02 -9.87 27.79
C THR A 219 5.86 -11.04 28.73
N LYS A 220 6.46 -10.94 29.94
CA LYS A 220 6.46 -11.96 31.02
C LYS A 220 5.08 -12.15 31.69
N GLU A 221 3.98 -11.97 30.95
CA GLU A 221 2.62 -12.09 31.49
C GLU A 221 1.82 -13.25 30.86
N GLN A 222 2.52 -14.30 30.39
CA GLN A 222 1.88 -15.56 29.98
C GLN A 222 2.72 -16.74 30.49
N GLU A 223 2.93 -16.79 31.81
CA GLU A 223 3.19 -18.02 32.60
C GLU A 223 1.99 -18.32 33.49
#